data_e4a84d40e79c71becec7066c466c184e
#
_entry.id   e4a84d40e79c71becec7066c466c184e
#
_cell.length_a   1.000
_cell.length_b   1.000
_cell.length_c   1.000
_cell.angle_alpha   90.00
_cell.angle_beta   90.00
_cell.angle_gamma   90.00
#
_symmetry.space_group_name_H-M   'P 1'
#
loop_
_entity.id
_entity.type
_entity.pdbx_description
1 polymer ?
#
loop_
_entity_poly.entity_id
_entity_poly.type
_entity_poly.pdbx_seq_one_letter_code
_entity_poly.pdbx_strand_id
1 'polypeptide(L)'
;EGAAPPKSLIIELFKDATLPLYQIKQRKVNQVKPSAFKNEKELQNLFEANLEELLGVRFVVSEFTTGDRQRGRIDSLGIDQDGTPVIVEYKKSGKDNVINQGLFYLDWLVDHKGDFALAAQEKLGKDIEIDWSSPRLILVAESFSEYDKYAVNRIGANIQLWTYRRYSDDFLFLETIFATTNQKPSRKEKPIDVESA
;
A
#
# COMPACT_ATOMS: atom_id res chain seq x y z
N GLU A 1 -28.37 -0.69 -37.77
CA GLU A 1 -28.23 -1.50 -36.52
C GLU A 1 -26.75 -1.61 -36.18
N GLY A 2 -26.28 -0.69 -35.32
CA GLY A 2 -24.91 -0.70 -34.84
C GLY A 2 -24.72 -1.76 -33.73
N ALA A 3 -23.90 -2.75 -33.99
CA ALA A 3 -23.53 -3.74 -32.98
C ALA A 3 -22.89 -3.06 -31.75
N ALA A 4 -23.33 -3.43 -30.58
CA ALA A 4 -22.71 -2.95 -29.33
C ALA A 4 -21.22 -3.34 -29.33
N PRO A 5 -20.32 -2.45 -28.86
CA PRO A 5 -18.89 -2.76 -28.81
C PRO A 5 -18.64 -3.97 -27.91
N PRO A 6 -17.63 -4.82 -28.21
CA PRO A 6 -17.32 -5.97 -27.41
C PRO A 6 -16.95 -5.56 -25.97
N LYS A 7 -17.38 -6.35 -24.98
CA LYS A 7 -17.15 -6.07 -23.55
C LYS A 7 -15.68 -5.76 -23.20
N SER A 8 -14.73 -6.36 -23.94
CA SER A 8 -13.29 -6.07 -23.80
C SER A 8 -12.94 -4.61 -24.15
N LEU A 9 -13.58 -4.03 -25.16
CA LEU A 9 -13.33 -2.64 -25.57
C LEU A 9 -13.90 -1.65 -24.55
N ILE A 10 -15.04 -1.98 -23.93
CA ILE A 10 -15.64 -1.17 -22.88
C ILE A 10 -14.74 -1.16 -21.62
N ILE A 11 -14.17 -2.30 -21.26
CA ILE A 11 -13.24 -2.41 -20.12
C ILE A 11 -11.95 -1.61 -20.37
N GLU A 12 -11.45 -1.60 -21.61
CA GLU A 12 -10.26 -0.82 -21.97
C GLU A 12 -10.50 0.69 -21.94
N LEU A 13 -11.69 1.15 -22.34
CA LEU A 13 -12.10 2.57 -22.29
C LEU A 13 -12.22 3.12 -20.85
N PHE A 14 -12.43 2.25 -19.86
CA PHE A 14 -12.55 2.65 -18.45
C PHE A 14 -11.27 2.37 -17.61
N LYS A 15 -10.24 1.76 -18.19
CA LYS A 15 -8.98 1.46 -17.50
C LYS A 15 -8.23 2.71 -17.02
N ASP A 16 -8.40 3.84 -17.71
CA ASP A 16 -7.83 5.14 -17.37
C ASP A 16 -8.88 6.15 -16.87
N ALA A 17 -10.12 5.71 -16.63
CA ALA A 17 -11.16 6.57 -16.10
C ALA A 17 -10.83 6.92 -14.66
N THR A 18 -10.20 8.08 -14.47
CA THR A 18 -10.04 8.70 -13.16
C THR A 18 -11.43 8.82 -12.52
N LEU A 19 -11.65 8.19 -11.37
CA LEU A 19 -12.91 8.34 -10.65
C LEU A 19 -13.14 9.83 -10.37
N PRO A 20 -14.22 10.44 -10.85
CA PRO A 20 -14.44 11.87 -10.63
C PRO A 20 -14.78 12.10 -9.15
N LEU A 21 -13.99 12.93 -8.48
CA LEU A 21 -14.25 13.39 -7.12
C LEU A 21 -14.91 14.76 -7.17
N TYR A 22 -15.98 14.93 -6.41
CA TYR A 22 -16.71 16.21 -6.31
C TYR A 22 -16.76 16.68 -4.86
N GLN A 23 -16.49 17.95 -4.66
CA GLN A 23 -16.72 18.64 -3.39
C GLN A 23 -18.09 19.32 -3.41
N ILE A 24 -18.89 19.09 -2.37
CA ILE A 24 -20.19 19.76 -2.18
C ILE A 24 -20.00 20.88 -1.17
N LYS A 25 -20.18 22.13 -1.60
CA LYS A 25 -20.20 23.31 -0.72
C LYS A 25 -21.47 24.11 -0.97
N GLN A 26 -22.28 24.37 0.07
CA GLN A 26 -23.50 25.18 -0.01
C GLN A 26 -24.43 24.78 -1.18
N ARG A 27 -24.68 23.47 -1.35
CA ARG A 27 -25.47 22.88 -2.45
C ARG A 27 -24.89 23.05 -3.87
N LYS A 28 -23.66 23.56 -4.00
CA LYS A 28 -22.92 23.61 -5.27
C LYS A 28 -21.94 22.46 -5.33
N VAL A 29 -21.83 21.88 -6.52
CA VAL A 29 -20.93 20.76 -6.78
C VAL A 29 -19.77 21.26 -7.63
N ASN A 30 -18.54 21.04 -7.15
CA ASN A 30 -17.31 21.39 -7.85
C ASN A 30 -16.46 20.14 -8.01
N GLN A 31 -16.03 19.86 -9.24
CA GLN A 31 -15.13 18.74 -9.47
C GLN A 31 -13.73 19.07 -8.93
N VAL A 32 -13.17 18.15 -8.15
CA VAL A 32 -11.78 18.22 -7.69
C VAL A 32 -10.89 17.62 -8.76
N LYS A 33 -9.90 18.37 -9.22
CA LYS A 33 -8.98 17.91 -10.27
C LYS A 33 -8.03 16.83 -9.73
N PRO A 34 -7.78 15.77 -10.49
CA PRO A 34 -6.72 14.83 -10.17
C PRO A 34 -5.36 15.55 -10.19
N SER A 35 -4.49 15.12 -9.31
CA SER A 35 -3.09 15.55 -9.25
C SER A 35 -2.18 14.34 -9.09
N ALA A 36 -0.89 14.52 -9.22
CA ALA A 36 0.09 13.44 -9.06
C ALA A 36 1.17 13.85 -8.06
N PHE A 37 1.76 12.88 -7.40
CA PHE A 37 3.00 13.10 -6.65
C PHE A 37 4.14 13.44 -7.63
N LYS A 38 5.08 14.29 -7.22
CA LYS A 38 6.24 14.66 -8.05
C LYS A 38 7.12 13.45 -8.35
N ASN A 39 7.34 12.63 -7.33
CA ASN A 39 8.17 11.42 -7.40
C ASN A 39 7.73 10.40 -6.35
N GLU A 40 8.34 9.20 -6.35
CA GLU A 40 8.08 8.14 -5.38
C GLU A 40 8.45 8.56 -3.95
N LYS A 41 9.48 9.38 -3.78
CA LYS A 41 9.91 9.86 -2.47
C LYS A 41 8.88 10.77 -1.79
N GLU A 42 8.17 11.61 -2.55
CA GLU A 42 7.08 12.42 -2.02
C GLU A 42 5.93 11.53 -1.54
N LEU A 43 5.58 10.50 -2.33
CA LEU A 43 4.57 9.50 -1.97
C LEU A 43 5.00 8.76 -0.70
N GLN A 44 6.20 8.19 -0.66
CA GLN A 44 6.78 7.49 0.47
C GLN A 44 6.73 8.35 1.75
N ASN A 45 7.20 9.59 1.68
CA ASN A 45 7.25 10.49 2.84
C ASN A 45 5.85 10.78 3.41
N LEU A 46 4.83 10.94 2.55
CA LEU A 46 3.45 11.12 2.99
C LEU A 46 2.95 9.88 3.72
N PHE A 47 3.20 8.69 3.16
CA PHE A 47 2.77 7.45 3.77
C PHE A 47 3.50 7.18 5.09
N GLU A 48 4.81 7.34 5.15
CA GLU A 48 5.62 7.11 6.36
C GLU A 48 5.16 8.02 7.53
N ALA A 49 4.82 9.28 7.23
CA ALA A 49 4.31 10.20 8.23
C ALA A 49 2.91 9.84 8.76
N ASN A 50 2.15 9.00 8.05
CA ASN A 50 0.77 8.63 8.35
C ASN A 50 0.52 7.11 8.22
N LEU A 51 1.56 6.29 8.39
CA LEU A 51 1.53 4.87 8.04
C LEU A 51 0.51 4.08 8.88
N GLU A 52 0.37 4.45 10.14
CA GLU A 52 -0.58 3.82 11.06
C GLU A 52 -2.03 4.14 10.67
N GLU A 53 -2.33 5.40 10.32
CA GLU A 53 -3.66 5.82 9.90
C GLU A 53 -4.04 5.23 8.54
N LEU A 54 -3.11 5.22 7.57
CA LEU A 54 -3.38 4.78 6.22
C LEU A 54 -3.42 3.25 6.07
N LEU A 55 -2.51 2.54 6.71
CA LEU A 55 -2.28 1.10 6.49
C LEU A 55 -2.36 0.25 7.77
N GLY A 56 -2.58 0.86 8.94
CA GLY A 56 -2.58 0.17 10.22
C GLY A 56 -1.20 -0.37 10.62
N VAL A 57 -0.13 0.30 10.19
CA VAL A 57 1.25 -0.14 10.37
C VAL A 57 2.03 0.93 11.14
N ARG A 58 2.57 0.58 12.31
CA ARG A 58 3.48 1.44 13.06
C ARG A 58 4.83 1.48 12.34
N PHE A 59 5.28 2.67 11.98
CA PHE A 59 6.51 2.89 11.25
C PHE A 59 7.75 2.55 12.09
N VAL A 60 8.70 1.81 11.50
CA VAL A 60 9.97 1.43 12.12
C VAL A 60 11.13 2.19 11.48
N VAL A 61 11.39 1.96 10.19
CA VAL A 61 12.54 2.55 9.51
C VAL A 61 12.29 2.74 8.01
N SER A 62 12.86 3.81 7.46
CA SER A 62 12.84 4.17 6.04
C SER A 62 14.14 3.70 5.36
N GLU A 63 14.03 3.30 4.09
CA GLU A 63 15.17 3.02 3.21
C GLU A 63 16.20 2.03 3.80
N PHE A 64 15.69 0.93 4.35
CA PHE A 64 16.51 -0.07 5.02
C PHE A 64 17.34 -0.87 4.03
N THR A 65 18.67 -0.85 4.19
CA THR A 65 19.58 -1.53 3.27
C THR A 65 19.68 -3.02 3.57
N THR A 66 19.61 -3.86 2.52
CA THR A 66 19.71 -5.33 2.64
C THR A 66 21.15 -5.85 2.66
N GLY A 67 22.13 -4.95 2.89
CA GLY A 67 23.54 -5.27 2.98
C GLY A 67 24.24 -5.39 1.62
N ASP A 68 25.58 -5.58 1.66
CA ASP A 68 26.45 -5.53 0.48
C ASP A 68 26.21 -6.64 -0.55
N ARG A 69 25.73 -7.78 -0.11
CA ARG A 69 25.48 -8.94 -0.99
C ARG A 69 24.23 -8.75 -1.86
N GLN A 70 23.15 -8.30 -1.29
CA GLN A 70 21.87 -8.20 -1.98
C GLN A 70 21.64 -6.83 -2.60
N ARG A 71 22.36 -5.80 -2.14
CA ARG A 71 22.37 -4.43 -2.66
C ARG A 71 20.97 -3.83 -2.89
N GLY A 72 20.01 -4.27 -2.11
CA GLY A 72 18.64 -3.75 -2.13
C GLY A 72 18.42 -2.70 -1.06
N ARG A 73 17.33 -1.97 -1.19
CA ARG A 73 16.88 -0.99 -0.22
C ARG A 73 15.36 -1.07 -0.12
N ILE A 74 14.88 -1.50 1.03
CA ILE A 74 13.46 -1.57 1.35
C ILE A 74 12.95 -0.16 1.62
N ASP A 75 11.88 0.26 0.95
CA ASP A 75 11.37 1.63 1.08
C ASP A 75 10.92 1.94 2.50
N SER A 76 10.03 1.12 3.08
CA SER A 76 9.58 1.29 4.46
C SER A 76 9.39 -0.05 5.17
N LEU A 77 9.87 -0.12 6.42
CA LEU A 77 9.59 -1.21 7.34
C LEU A 77 8.71 -0.74 8.49
N GLY A 78 7.79 -1.58 8.91
CA GLY A 78 6.90 -1.33 10.02
C GLY A 78 6.45 -2.61 10.71
N ILE A 79 5.54 -2.46 11.66
CA ILE A 79 4.94 -3.55 12.41
C ILE A 79 3.44 -3.26 12.57
N ASP A 80 2.58 -4.25 12.34
CA ASP A 80 1.15 -4.07 12.50
C ASP A 80 0.69 -4.20 13.96
N GLN A 81 -0.62 -4.14 14.18
CA GLN A 81 -1.21 -4.19 15.52
C GLN A 81 -1.03 -5.56 16.21
N ASP A 82 -0.86 -6.61 15.42
CA ASP A 82 -0.65 -7.98 15.91
C ASP A 82 0.83 -8.32 16.12
N GLY A 83 1.73 -7.34 15.93
CA GLY A 83 3.17 -7.54 16.05
C GLY A 83 3.84 -8.10 14.79
N THR A 84 3.13 -8.19 13.67
CA THR A 84 3.64 -8.77 12.43
C THR A 84 4.53 -7.77 11.68
N PRO A 85 5.74 -8.15 11.25
CA PRO A 85 6.58 -7.31 10.39
C PRO A 85 5.93 -7.03 9.05
N VAL A 86 6.04 -5.77 8.60
CA VAL A 86 5.44 -5.30 7.36
C VAL A 86 6.48 -4.57 6.52
N ILE A 87 6.61 -4.97 5.25
CA ILE A 87 7.31 -4.22 4.20
C ILE A 87 6.27 -3.40 3.45
N VAL A 88 6.58 -2.14 3.18
CA VAL A 88 5.79 -1.30 2.26
C VAL A 88 6.71 -0.79 1.15
N GLU A 89 6.36 -1.10 -0.09
CA GLU A 89 7.03 -0.64 -1.30
C GLU A 89 6.10 0.29 -2.09
N TYR A 90 6.66 1.37 -2.61
CA TYR A 90 5.89 2.39 -3.33
C TYR A 90 6.30 2.48 -4.80
N LYS A 91 5.31 2.62 -5.68
CA LYS A 91 5.54 2.91 -7.09
C LYS A 91 4.61 4.00 -7.58
N LYS A 92 5.18 4.96 -8.30
CA LYS A 92 4.40 6.00 -8.96
C LYS A 92 3.70 5.46 -10.20
N SER A 93 4.31 4.49 -10.91
CA SER A 93 3.73 3.89 -12.11
C SER A 93 3.68 2.37 -11.99
N GLY A 94 2.59 1.74 -12.48
CA GLY A 94 2.41 0.28 -12.42
C GLY A 94 3.24 -0.52 -13.46
N LYS A 95 4.28 0.07 -14.06
CA LYS A 95 5.10 -0.59 -15.11
C LYS A 95 6.33 -1.30 -14.57
N ASP A 96 6.67 -1.09 -13.32
CA ASP A 96 7.86 -1.67 -12.69
C ASP A 96 7.56 -3.00 -12.02
N ASN A 97 8.57 -3.84 -11.89
CA ASN A 97 8.46 -5.19 -11.32
C ASN A 97 8.43 -5.16 -9.77
N VAL A 98 7.53 -4.34 -9.21
CA VAL A 98 7.42 -4.10 -7.76
C VAL A 98 7.10 -5.39 -6.98
N ILE A 99 6.36 -6.32 -7.59
CA ILE A 99 6.01 -7.59 -6.93
C ILE A 99 7.27 -8.42 -6.68
N ASN A 100 8.11 -8.62 -7.71
CA ASN A 100 9.31 -9.42 -7.54
C ASN A 100 10.32 -8.74 -6.61
N GLN A 101 10.42 -7.42 -6.64
CA GLN A 101 11.23 -6.64 -5.71
C GLN A 101 10.74 -6.83 -4.26
N GLY A 102 9.45 -6.68 -4.03
CA GLY A 102 8.87 -6.87 -2.71
C GLY A 102 9.00 -8.28 -2.17
N LEU A 103 8.85 -9.30 -3.03
CA LEU A 103 9.07 -10.70 -2.66
C LEU A 103 10.53 -10.98 -2.28
N PHE A 104 11.47 -10.43 -3.02
CA PHE A 104 12.89 -10.52 -2.70
C PHE A 104 13.19 -9.90 -1.32
N TYR A 105 12.58 -8.77 -0.99
CA TYR A 105 12.73 -8.14 0.32
C TYR A 105 12.01 -8.91 1.43
N LEU A 106 10.87 -9.54 1.13
CA LEU A 106 10.18 -10.38 2.11
C LEU A 106 11.01 -11.61 2.49
N ASP A 107 11.63 -12.25 1.51
CA ASP A 107 12.56 -13.36 1.72
C ASP A 107 13.77 -12.93 2.57
N TRP A 108 14.38 -11.80 2.20
CA TRP A 108 15.46 -11.21 2.98
C TRP A 108 15.07 -10.92 4.42
N LEU A 109 13.89 -10.33 4.65
CA LEU A 109 13.40 -9.98 5.99
C LEU A 109 13.24 -11.20 6.89
N VAL A 110 12.74 -12.31 6.33
CA VAL A 110 12.58 -13.58 7.06
C VAL A 110 13.93 -14.17 7.47
N ASP A 111 14.95 -14.02 6.62
CA ASP A 111 16.32 -14.49 6.90
C ASP A 111 17.07 -13.57 7.88
N HIS A 112 16.69 -12.29 7.98
CA HIS A 112 17.38 -11.26 8.77
C HIS A 112 16.53 -10.73 9.93
N LYS A 113 15.83 -11.62 10.64
CA LYS A 113 14.93 -11.28 11.75
C LYS A 113 15.58 -10.44 12.83
N GLY A 114 16.88 -10.68 13.12
CA GLY A 114 17.65 -9.96 14.12
C GLY A 114 17.82 -8.47 13.76
N ASP A 115 18.10 -8.16 12.49
CA ASP A 115 18.28 -6.79 12.03
C ASP A 115 17.00 -5.98 12.14
N PHE A 116 15.88 -6.59 11.74
CA PHE A 116 14.55 -5.99 11.91
C PHE A 116 14.21 -5.80 13.40
N ALA A 117 14.46 -6.81 14.24
CA ALA A 117 14.16 -6.75 15.67
C ALA A 117 14.90 -5.60 16.36
N LEU A 118 16.18 -5.40 16.03
CA LEU A 118 16.97 -4.28 16.54
C LEU A 118 16.36 -2.94 16.12
N ALA A 119 16.05 -2.75 14.84
CA ALA A 119 15.43 -1.53 14.36
C ALA A 119 14.06 -1.26 15.01
N ALA A 120 13.24 -2.31 15.18
CA ALA A 120 11.94 -2.20 15.81
C ALA A 120 12.07 -1.82 17.31
N GLN A 121 13.02 -2.42 18.03
CA GLN A 121 13.29 -2.09 19.44
C GLN A 121 13.82 -0.67 19.62
N GLU A 122 14.69 -0.20 18.75
CA GLU A 122 15.20 1.17 18.77
C GLU A 122 14.08 2.19 18.55
N LYS A 123 13.15 1.90 17.65
CA LYS A 123 12.08 2.82 17.26
C LYS A 123 10.87 2.78 18.19
N LEU A 124 10.44 1.58 18.60
CA LEU A 124 9.15 1.35 19.27
C LEU A 124 9.30 0.93 20.75
N GLY A 125 10.51 0.65 21.20
CA GLY A 125 10.80 0.23 22.58
C GLY A 125 11.19 -1.24 22.69
N LYS A 126 11.92 -1.57 23.77
CA LYS A 126 12.54 -2.89 23.96
C LYS A 126 11.53 -4.03 24.18
N ASP A 127 10.35 -3.70 24.64
CA ASP A 127 9.30 -4.68 24.98
C ASP A 127 8.40 -5.03 23.77
N ILE A 128 8.81 -4.64 22.55
CA ILE A 128 8.06 -4.95 21.35
C ILE A 128 8.08 -6.45 21.07
N GLU A 129 6.92 -7.08 21.04
CA GLU A 129 6.76 -8.46 20.62
C GLU A 129 6.61 -8.52 19.10
N ILE A 130 7.31 -9.46 18.45
CA ILE A 130 7.33 -9.61 17.00
C ILE A 130 6.79 -10.98 16.61
N ASP A 131 5.70 -11.01 15.88
CA ASP A 131 5.11 -12.23 15.32
C ASP A 131 5.63 -12.49 13.90
N TRP A 132 6.49 -13.51 13.78
CA TRP A 132 7.08 -13.95 12.52
C TRP A 132 6.26 -15.00 11.77
N SER A 133 5.05 -15.31 12.23
CA SER A 133 4.23 -16.36 11.63
C SER A 133 3.83 -16.07 10.18
N SER A 134 3.63 -14.79 9.83
CA SER A 134 3.17 -14.38 8.50
C SER A 134 3.57 -12.94 8.17
N PRO A 135 4.87 -12.63 7.98
CA PRO A 135 5.32 -11.29 7.57
C PRO A 135 4.57 -10.80 6.33
N ARG A 136 4.28 -9.50 6.29
CA ARG A 136 3.41 -8.90 5.27
C ARG A 136 4.18 -8.06 4.28
N LEU A 137 3.72 -8.09 3.04
CA LEU A 137 4.16 -7.20 1.97
C LEU A 137 2.98 -6.34 1.50
N ILE A 138 3.10 -5.04 1.60
CA ILE A 138 2.15 -4.07 1.08
C ILE A 138 2.79 -3.36 -0.11
N LEU A 139 2.15 -3.44 -1.27
CA LEU A 139 2.57 -2.75 -2.47
C LEU A 139 1.59 -1.62 -2.76
N VAL A 140 2.10 -0.39 -2.85
CA VAL A 140 1.30 0.83 -3.08
C VAL A 140 1.66 1.42 -4.43
N ALA A 141 0.70 1.48 -5.37
CA ALA A 141 0.91 2.03 -6.70
C ALA A 141 -0.33 2.77 -7.24
N GLU A 142 -0.18 3.58 -8.29
CA GLU A 142 -1.34 4.18 -8.97
C GLU A 142 -2.26 3.13 -9.60
N SER A 143 -1.66 2.02 -10.09
CA SER A 143 -2.40 0.92 -10.71
C SER A 143 -1.60 -0.37 -10.68
N PHE A 144 -2.29 -1.49 -10.76
CA PHE A 144 -1.74 -2.83 -10.99
C PHE A 144 -2.45 -3.46 -12.18
N SER A 145 -1.72 -4.25 -12.96
CA SER A 145 -2.29 -5.01 -14.06
C SER A 145 -3.09 -6.22 -13.54
N GLU A 146 -3.96 -6.78 -14.38
CA GLU A 146 -4.62 -8.05 -14.05
C GLU A 146 -3.61 -9.19 -13.87
N TYR A 147 -2.48 -9.16 -14.59
CA TYR A 147 -1.41 -10.14 -14.41
C TYR A 147 -0.78 -10.06 -13.01
N ASP A 148 -0.64 -8.86 -12.45
CA ASP A 148 -0.13 -8.67 -11.10
C ASP A 148 -1.05 -9.32 -10.05
N LYS A 149 -2.36 -9.12 -10.19
CA LYS A 149 -3.36 -9.74 -9.31
C LYS A 149 -3.34 -11.27 -9.40
N TYR A 150 -3.23 -11.81 -10.63
CA TYR A 150 -3.10 -13.25 -10.82
C TYR A 150 -1.81 -13.81 -10.23
N ALA A 151 -0.68 -13.10 -10.40
CA ALA A 151 0.61 -13.52 -9.87
C ALA A 151 0.56 -13.61 -8.34
N VAL A 152 0.16 -12.53 -7.65
CA VAL A 152 0.11 -12.51 -6.18
C VAL A 152 -0.86 -13.54 -5.60
N ASN A 153 -1.96 -13.84 -6.30
CA ASN A 153 -2.91 -14.87 -5.87
C ASN A 153 -2.31 -16.29 -5.87
N ARG A 154 -1.23 -16.53 -6.61
CA ARG A 154 -0.56 -17.84 -6.72
C ARG A 154 0.67 -17.99 -5.84
N ILE A 155 1.20 -16.90 -5.31
CA ILE A 155 2.49 -16.89 -4.60
C ILE A 155 2.37 -17.50 -3.18
N GLY A 156 1.20 -17.43 -2.55
CA GLY A 156 0.99 -17.94 -1.19
C GLY A 156 1.63 -17.13 -0.06
N ALA A 157 2.28 -15.99 -0.39
CA ALA A 157 2.78 -15.04 0.58
C ALA A 157 1.66 -14.08 1.04
N ASN A 158 1.87 -13.43 2.19
CA ASN A 158 0.94 -12.45 2.73
C ASN A 158 1.14 -11.09 2.04
N ILE A 159 0.43 -10.87 0.93
CA ILE A 159 0.59 -9.70 0.06
C ILE A 159 -0.71 -8.91 -0.03
N GLN A 160 -0.59 -7.59 0.00
CA GLN A 160 -1.68 -6.66 -0.29
C GLN A 160 -1.29 -5.72 -1.42
N LEU A 161 -2.20 -5.50 -2.36
CA LEU A 161 -2.07 -4.49 -3.40
C LEU A 161 -3.02 -3.33 -3.09
N TRP A 162 -2.46 -2.15 -2.97
CA TRP A 162 -3.17 -0.92 -2.70
C TRP A 162 -2.98 0.06 -3.84
N THR A 163 -4.08 0.59 -4.38
CA THR A 163 -4.03 1.70 -5.33
C THR A 163 -4.30 3.02 -4.63
N TYR A 164 -3.63 4.05 -5.10
CA TYR A 164 -3.88 5.41 -4.63
C TYR A 164 -4.25 6.35 -5.79
N ARG A 165 -4.98 7.42 -5.46
CA ARG A 165 -5.23 8.57 -6.32
C ARG A 165 -5.18 9.84 -5.50
N ARG A 166 -4.49 10.85 -6.01
CA ARG A 166 -4.44 12.17 -5.41
C ARG A 166 -5.34 13.12 -6.16
N TYR A 167 -6.08 13.95 -5.43
CA TYR A 167 -6.93 15.00 -6.00
C TYR A 167 -6.61 16.31 -5.32
N SER A 168 -6.18 17.32 -6.08
CA SER A 168 -5.53 18.52 -5.57
C SER A 168 -4.41 18.15 -4.57
N ASP A 169 -4.10 19.05 -3.64
CA ASP A 169 -3.13 18.74 -2.57
C ASP A 169 -3.81 18.24 -1.28
N ASP A 170 -5.15 18.19 -1.27
CA ASP A 170 -5.95 18.00 -0.06
C ASP A 170 -6.57 16.61 0.08
N PHE A 171 -6.67 15.82 -1.00
CA PHE A 171 -7.38 14.55 -0.95
C PHE A 171 -6.53 13.40 -1.48
N LEU A 172 -6.48 12.34 -0.70
CA LEU A 172 -5.92 11.05 -1.08
C LEU A 172 -7.03 10.00 -1.04
N PHE A 173 -7.28 9.35 -2.17
CA PHE A 173 -8.10 8.14 -2.25
C PHE A 173 -7.19 6.93 -2.19
N LEU A 174 -7.52 5.97 -1.35
CA LEU A 174 -6.74 4.75 -1.14
C LEU A 174 -7.68 3.55 -1.16
N GLU A 175 -7.33 2.53 -1.94
CA GLU A 175 -8.17 1.34 -2.14
C GLU A 175 -7.32 0.07 -2.12
N THR A 176 -7.75 -0.91 -1.30
CA THR A 176 -7.20 -2.27 -1.36
C THR A 176 -7.85 -3.01 -2.52
N ILE A 177 -7.09 -3.34 -3.55
CA ILE A 177 -7.59 -4.07 -4.72
C ILE A 177 -7.34 -5.57 -4.64
N PHE A 178 -6.44 -6.00 -3.76
CA PHE A 178 -6.14 -7.39 -3.48
C PHE A 178 -5.58 -7.55 -2.08
N ALA A 179 -6.01 -8.60 -1.37
CA ALA A 179 -5.39 -9.07 -0.14
C ALA A 179 -5.48 -10.60 -0.10
N THR A 180 -4.42 -11.27 0.35
CA THR A 180 -4.43 -12.71 0.56
C THR A 180 -5.45 -13.09 1.64
N THR A 181 -6.21 -14.16 1.40
CA THR A 181 -7.36 -14.57 2.25
C THR A 181 -6.99 -15.08 3.65
N ASN A 182 -5.71 -15.20 3.96
CA ASN A 182 -5.23 -15.65 5.28
C ASN A 182 -5.21 -14.54 6.34
N GLN A 183 -5.70 -13.35 6.00
CA GLN A 183 -5.79 -12.25 6.97
C GLN A 183 -7.13 -12.25 7.69
N LYS A 184 -7.09 -12.40 9.01
CA LYS A 184 -8.13 -11.81 9.85
C LYS A 184 -8.13 -10.30 9.57
N PRO A 185 -9.28 -9.68 9.25
CA PRO A 185 -9.33 -8.23 9.06
C PRO A 185 -8.81 -7.56 10.33
N SER A 186 -7.65 -6.89 10.25
CA SER A 186 -7.00 -6.22 11.38
C SER A 186 -7.67 -4.89 11.76
N ARG A 187 -8.79 -4.55 11.14
CA ARG A 187 -9.53 -3.34 11.44
C ARG A 187 -10.79 -3.66 12.23
N LYS A 188 -10.72 -3.52 13.55
CA LYS A 188 -11.92 -3.15 14.30
C LYS A 188 -12.27 -1.74 13.84
N GLU A 189 -13.26 -1.61 12.98
CA GLU A 189 -13.88 -0.32 12.67
C GLU A 189 -14.26 0.32 14.00
N LYS A 190 -13.58 1.39 14.38
CA LYS A 190 -14.10 2.27 15.43
C LYS A 190 -15.42 2.81 14.89
N PRO A 191 -16.53 2.72 15.64
CA PRO A 191 -17.77 3.37 15.23
C PRO A 191 -17.47 4.85 14.96
N ILE A 192 -17.89 5.33 13.81
CA ILE A 192 -17.90 6.77 13.55
C ILE A 192 -18.96 7.33 14.48
N ASP A 193 -18.54 7.98 15.55
CA ASP A 193 -19.44 8.78 16.38
C ASP A 193 -19.96 9.92 15.51
N VAL A 194 -21.15 9.73 14.98
CA VAL A 194 -21.93 10.79 14.36
C VAL A 194 -22.64 11.53 15.50
N GLU A 195 -21.88 12.29 16.27
CA GLU A 195 -22.45 13.31 17.16
C GLU A 195 -22.37 14.68 16.49
N SER A 196 -23.57 15.07 16.10
CA SER A 196 -24.17 16.39 16.07
C SER A 196 -23.31 17.59 15.64
N ALA A 197 -23.68 18.12 14.47
CA ALA A 197 -23.79 19.57 14.22
C ALA A 197 -25.11 19.85 13.53
#